data_a2d8094213458cdf6e691588fa930e6e
#
_entry.id   a2d8094213458cdf6e691588fa930e6e
#
_cell.length_a   1.000
_cell.length_b   1.000
_cell.length_c   1.000
_cell.angle_alpha   90.00
_cell.angle_beta   90.00
_cell.angle_gamma   90.00
#
_symmetry.space_group_name_H-M   'P 1'
#
loop_
_entity.id
_entity.type
_entity.pdbx_description
1 polymer ?
#
loop_
_entity_poly.entity_id
_entity_poly.type
_entity_poly.pdbx_seq_one_letter_code
_entity_poly.pdbx_strand_id
1 'polypeptide(L)'
;SSTDIFRAFIAVMGLDSGKTRLTIDVADRKGVLRDISTILADLDINIDSMVTIPQPSGAYQIIIRADIADVDTVKDRLMAKGFTVSHVTHLG
;
A
#
# COMPACT_ATOMS: atom_id res chain seq x y z
N SER A 1 23.42 10.15 -11.68
CA SER A 1 23.47 10.34 -10.22
C SER A 1 22.75 9.20 -9.53
N SER A 2 22.93 9.07 -8.25
CA SER A 2 22.28 8.02 -7.46
C SER A 2 20.75 8.21 -7.45
N THR A 3 20.27 9.44 -7.55
CA THR A 3 18.85 9.72 -7.64
C THR A 3 18.24 9.16 -8.92
N ASP A 4 18.94 9.27 -10.04
CA ASP A 4 18.47 8.74 -11.31
C ASP A 4 18.42 7.21 -11.29
N ILE A 5 19.41 6.58 -10.69
CA ILE A 5 19.45 5.12 -10.53
C ILE A 5 18.28 4.66 -9.67
N PHE A 6 18.00 5.37 -8.60
CA PHE A 6 16.90 5.05 -7.70
C PHE A 6 15.54 5.20 -8.43
N ARG A 7 15.36 6.24 -9.22
CA ARG A 7 14.13 6.43 -10.00
C ARG A 7 13.94 5.32 -11.02
N ALA A 8 14.99 4.92 -11.71
CA ALA A 8 14.92 3.82 -12.67
C ALA A 8 14.51 2.52 -11.98
N PHE A 9 15.06 2.26 -10.79
CA PHE A 9 14.70 1.08 -9.99
C PHE A 9 13.21 1.11 -9.60
N ILE A 10 12.72 2.26 -9.15
CA ILE A 10 11.30 2.41 -8.79
C ILE A 10 10.40 2.13 -9.99
N ALA A 11 10.75 2.67 -11.17
CA ALA A 11 9.96 2.46 -12.38
C ALA A 11 9.88 0.97 -12.76
N VAL A 12 11.01 0.26 -12.64
CA VAL A 12 11.04 -1.17 -12.92
C VAL A 12 10.17 -1.96 -11.96
N MET A 13 10.15 -1.55 -10.69
CA MET A 13 9.33 -2.21 -9.67
C MET A 13 7.86 -1.78 -9.71
N GLY A 14 7.50 -0.79 -10.52
CA GLY A 14 6.14 -0.27 -10.58
C GLY A 14 5.74 0.55 -9.36
N LEU A 15 6.70 1.00 -8.56
CA LEU A 15 6.43 1.73 -7.32
C LEU A 15 5.96 3.16 -7.55
N ASP A 16 6.13 3.68 -8.76
CA ASP A 16 5.65 5.01 -9.14
C ASP A 16 4.31 4.97 -9.87
N SER A 17 3.72 3.80 -10.01
CA SER A 17 2.40 3.63 -10.63
C SER A 17 1.29 3.93 -9.61
N GLY A 18 0.11 4.22 -10.15
CA GLY A 18 -1.06 4.49 -9.32
C GLY A 18 -1.12 5.94 -8.86
N LYS A 19 -2.32 6.41 -8.55
CA LYS A 19 -2.57 7.81 -8.17
C LYS A 19 -2.61 8.03 -6.68
N THR A 20 -2.77 6.96 -5.90
CA THR A 20 -2.84 7.02 -4.44
C THR A 20 -1.86 6.03 -3.86
N ARG A 21 -1.12 6.47 -2.87
CA ARG A 21 -0.23 5.60 -2.09
C ARG A 21 -0.75 5.50 -0.68
N LEU A 22 -1.00 4.28 -0.24
CA LEU A 22 -1.37 3.97 1.14
C LEU A 22 -0.20 3.29 1.85
N THR A 23 0.08 3.73 3.07
CA THR A 23 1.03 3.04 3.94
C THR A 23 0.25 2.44 5.10
N ILE A 24 0.34 1.13 5.25
CA ILE A 24 -0.39 0.39 6.27
C ILE A 24 0.60 -0.26 7.21
N ASP A 25 0.46 -0.01 8.50
CA ASP A 25 1.28 -0.63 9.54
C ASP A 25 0.56 -1.87 10.05
N VAL A 26 1.26 -3.00 10.05
CA VAL A 26 0.71 -4.27 10.52
C VAL A 26 1.71 -4.98 11.43
N ALA A 27 1.21 -5.66 12.45
CA ALA A 27 2.00 -6.64 13.20
C ALA A 27 2.24 -7.87 12.31
N ASP A 28 3.18 -8.73 12.71
CA ASP A 28 3.44 -9.98 12.00
C ASP A 28 2.19 -10.86 12.06
N ARG A 29 1.45 -10.89 10.97
CA ARG A 29 0.17 -11.58 10.91
C ARG A 29 0.04 -12.31 9.58
N LYS A 30 -0.25 -13.60 9.64
CA LYS A 30 -0.49 -14.39 8.45
C LYS A 30 -1.73 -13.93 7.71
N GLY A 31 -1.68 -13.95 6.40
CA GLY A 31 -2.82 -13.65 5.55
C GLY A 31 -3.10 -12.17 5.38
N VAL A 32 -2.22 -11.28 5.87
CA VAL A 32 -2.41 -9.83 5.76
C VAL A 32 -2.54 -9.39 4.30
N LEU A 33 -1.66 -9.88 3.42
CA LEU A 33 -1.71 -9.48 2.01
C LEU A 33 -3.01 -9.96 1.35
N ARG A 34 -3.48 -11.15 1.70
CA ARG A 34 -4.75 -11.65 1.21
C ARG A 34 -5.92 -10.80 1.69
N ASP A 35 -5.93 -10.46 2.98
CA ASP A 35 -6.99 -9.64 3.55
C ASP A 35 -7.06 -8.27 2.89
N ILE A 36 -5.92 -7.62 2.72
CA ILE A 36 -5.84 -6.30 2.07
C ILE A 36 -6.26 -6.40 0.61
N SER A 37 -5.76 -7.40 -0.11
CA SER A 37 -6.11 -7.60 -1.52
C SER A 37 -7.62 -7.86 -1.69
N THR A 38 -8.21 -8.63 -0.78
CA THR A 38 -9.65 -8.91 -0.81
C THR A 38 -10.46 -7.64 -0.59
N ILE A 39 -10.07 -6.80 0.38
CA ILE A 39 -10.76 -5.54 0.64
C ILE A 39 -10.75 -4.65 -0.61
N LEU A 40 -9.57 -4.50 -1.23
CA LEU A 40 -9.45 -3.64 -2.42
C LEU A 40 -10.20 -4.24 -3.61
N ALA A 41 -10.15 -5.55 -3.77
CA ALA A 41 -10.89 -6.21 -4.85
C ALA A 41 -12.40 -6.07 -4.68
N ASP A 42 -12.90 -6.18 -3.45
CA ASP A 42 -14.34 -6.00 -3.15
C ASP A 42 -14.79 -4.57 -3.45
N LEU A 43 -13.90 -3.60 -3.38
CA LEU A 43 -14.17 -2.21 -3.72
C LEU A 43 -13.88 -1.89 -5.18
N ASP A 44 -13.59 -2.93 -5.98
CA ASP A 44 -13.30 -2.80 -7.42
C ASP A 44 -12.08 -1.90 -7.69
N ILE A 45 -11.06 -2.03 -6.86
CA ILE A 45 -9.83 -1.24 -6.98
C ILE A 45 -8.70 -2.13 -7.49
N ASN A 46 -8.07 -1.71 -8.58
CA ASN A 46 -6.87 -2.34 -9.10
C ASN A 46 -5.65 -1.90 -8.30
N ILE A 47 -4.85 -2.88 -7.86
CA ILE A 47 -3.58 -2.60 -7.18
C ILE A 47 -2.48 -2.56 -8.25
N ASP A 48 -1.80 -1.42 -8.35
CA ASP A 48 -0.67 -1.26 -9.27
C ASP A 48 0.62 -1.83 -8.69
N SER A 49 0.83 -1.65 -7.39
CA SER A 49 1.97 -2.25 -6.70
C SER A 49 1.67 -2.44 -5.23
N MET A 50 2.32 -3.42 -4.63
CA MET A 50 2.25 -3.70 -3.20
C MET A 50 3.62 -4.15 -2.74
N VAL A 51 4.18 -3.44 -1.76
CA VAL A 51 5.50 -3.72 -1.21
C VAL A 51 5.40 -3.90 0.29
N THR A 52 6.05 -4.93 0.80
CA THR A 52 6.12 -5.19 2.24
C THR A 52 7.52 -4.85 2.73
N ILE A 53 7.60 -3.98 3.73
CA ILE A 53 8.88 -3.52 4.30
C ILE A 53 8.94 -3.95 5.76
N PRO A 54 9.88 -4.86 6.13
CA PRO A 54 10.07 -5.23 7.53
C PRO A 54 10.55 -4.03 8.34
N GLN A 55 10.07 -3.92 9.58
CA GLN A 55 10.46 -2.87 10.50
C GLN A 55 11.35 -3.45 11.60
N PRO A 56 12.21 -2.62 12.23
CA PRO A 56 13.07 -3.10 13.32
C PRO A 56 12.32 -3.72 14.50
N SER A 57 11.08 -3.30 14.71
CA SER A 57 10.22 -3.84 15.79
C SER A 57 9.70 -5.24 15.53
N GLY A 58 9.91 -5.78 14.32
CA GLY A 58 9.28 -7.05 13.92
C GLY A 58 7.94 -6.87 13.22
N ALA A 59 7.39 -5.68 13.22
CA ALA A 59 6.20 -5.34 12.45
C ALA A 59 6.54 -5.13 10.98
N TYR A 60 5.52 -4.86 10.15
CA TYR A 60 5.70 -4.61 8.72
C TYR A 60 4.97 -3.35 8.32
N GLN A 61 5.53 -2.65 7.34
CA GLN A 61 4.80 -1.64 6.58
C GLN A 61 4.45 -2.21 5.22
N ILE A 62 3.22 -1.98 4.79
CA ILE A 62 2.77 -2.36 3.46
C ILE A 62 2.44 -1.08 2.71
N ILE A 63 3.12 -0.87 1.59
CA ILE A 63 2.92 0.31 0.75
C ILE A 63 2.17 -0.15 -0.50
N ILE A 64 1.00 0.44 -0.71
CA ILE A 64 0.13 0.09 -1.83
C ILE A 64 -0.03 1.32 -2.72
N ARG A 65 0.16 1.12 -4.02
CA ARG A 65 -0.17 2.11 -5.03
C ARG A 65 -1.36 1.60 -5.85
N ALA A 66 -2.37 2.43 -5.93
CA ALA A 66 -3.60 2.06 -6.62
C ALA A 66 -4.35 3.33 -7.03
N ASP A 67 -5.25 3.19 -8.00
CA ASP A 67 -6.13 4.28 -8.39
C ASP A 67 -7.37 4.25 -7.51
N ILE A 68 -7.34 5.05 -6.44
CA ILE A 68 -8.39 5.06 -5.42
C ILE A 68 -9.11 6.41 -5.47
N ALA A 69 -10.39 6.37 -5.80
CA ALA A 69 -11.23 7.58 -5.83
C ALA A 69 -11.76 7.93 -4.45
N ASP A 70 -12.17 6.93 -3.67
CA ASP A 70 -12.76 7.14 -2.34
C ASP A 70 -11.85 6.52 -1.27
N VAL A 71 -10.85 7.32 -0.86
CA VAL A 71 -9.86 6.89 0.12
C VAL A 71 -10.51 6.63 1.48
N ASP A 72 -11.51 7.41 1.86
CA ASP A 72 -12.14 7.26 3.18
C ASP A 72 -12.81 5.90 3.33
N THR A 73 -13.50 5.42 2.30
CA THR A 73 -14.10 4.09 2.31
C THR A 73 -13.03 3.00 2.46
N VAL A 74 -11.91 3.13 1.74
CA VAL A 74 -10.80 2.18 1.84
C VAL A 74 -10.24 2.17 3.25
N LYS A 75 -9.98 3.34 3.83
CA LYS A 75 -9.46 3.46 5.19
C LYS A 75 -10.41 2.81 6.20
N ASP A 76 -11.71 3.07 6.08
CA ASP A 76 -12.71 2.53 7.00
C ASP A 76 -12.74 0.99 6.94
N ARG A 77 -12.68 0.43 5.74
CA ARG A 77 -12.65 -1.02 5.55
C ARG A 77 -11.40 -1.65 6.14
N LEU A 78 -10.24 -1.01 5.93
CA LEU A 78 -8.97 -1.49 6.50
C LEU A 78 -9.00 -1.42 8.02
N MET A 79 -9.49 -0.32 8.58
CA MET A 79 -9.60 -0.16 10.02
C MET A 79 -10.56 -1.17 10.64
N ALA A 80 -11.64 -1.50 9.96
CA ALA A 80 -12.59 -2.51 10.43
C ALA A 80 -11.97 -3.90 10.53
N LYS A 81 -10.92 -4.16 9.76
CA LYS A 81 -10.14 -5.41 9.84
C LYS A 81 -8.98 -5.34 10.83
N GLY A 82 -8.81 -4.22 11.51
CA GLY A 82 -7.75 -4.04 12.49
C GLY A 82 -6.44 -3.52 11.92
N PHE A 83 -6.43 -3.04 10.68
CA PHE A 83 -5.22 -2.46 10.08
C PHE A 83 -5.17 -0.96 10.36
N THR A 84 -3.94 -0.44 10.49
CA THR A 84 -3.71 0.99 10.72
C THR A 84 -3.14 1.62 9.46
N VAL A 85 -3.85 2.58 8.90
CA VAL A 85 -3.36 3.36 7.76
C VAL A 85 -2.61 4.56 8.32
N SER A 86 -1.27 4.56 8.19
CA SER A 86 -0.42 5.59 8.75
C SER A 86 -0.25 6.79 7.83
N HIS A 87 -0.29 6.58 6.53
CA HIS A 87 -0.10 7.64 5.54
C HIS A 87 -0.97 7.41 4.32
N VAL A 88 -1.48 8.49 3.75
CA VAL A 88 -2.16 8.51 2.47
C VAL A 88 -1.57 9.66 1.66
N THR A 89 -1.13 9.37 0.45
CA THR A 89 -0.58 10.39 -0.45
C THR A 89 -1.24 10.25 -1.82
N HIS A 90 -1.77 11.33 -2.32
CA HIS A 90 -2.27 11.39 -3.70
C HIS A 90 -1.12 11.81 -4.62
N LEU A 91 -0.89 11.01 -5.65
CA LEU A 91 0.21 11.20 -6.59
C LEU A 91 -0.35 11.70 -7.92
N GLY A 92 -0.19 12.94 -8.17
CA GLY A 92 -0.63 13.56 -9.39
C GLY A 92 -1.99 14.16 -9.31
#